data_2f86416e75963970effa632c6b15bc91
#
_entry.id   2f86416e75963970effa632c6b15bc91
#
_cell.length_a   1.000
_cell.length_b   1.000
_cell.length_c   1.000
_cell.angle_alpha   90.00
_cell.angle_beta   90.00
_cell.angle_gamma   90.00
#
_symmetry.space_group_name_H-M   'P 1'
#
loop_
_entity.id
_entity.type
_entity.pdbx_description
1 polymer ?
#
loop_
_entity_poly.entity_id
_entity_poly.type
_entity_poly.pdbx_seq_one_letter_code
_entity_poly.pdbx_strand_id
1 'polypeptide(L)'
;MMADPGDPTSSMKGHHPLIVVIKLGTSSIVDEKTHEPILSILTLIVETAVRLRKDGHKVIIVSSGAIGVGLRRMDVEKRPKHLSKLQALAAIGQCRLMSLWDSLFEHLRQPISQILLTRNDISDRTRYRNAQNTILELLEMGVIPIVNENDTLAVAEIKFGDNDTLSAIIAAMAHANFLFLMTDVDCLYDKNPRTHPDAQPIEEVEDISAIRADVSSAGSSLGTGGMGTKIVAARLATSAGVTTVITRSSLPGNIVKIVRYLQARKKHNSPVGDSEAEDPLSRSTASLSLDAVEKPPLHTRFLPLPQPIRDRYFWILHGLAPHGTIYIDAGAHRALVGKAGLLPVGVLDVEGNFAQQESVRLVVVERRSEPGPDGKLWEGPGIEVGRALVNYGTPEIIRIRGHRSREIETILGYADSEYVADRENVSLLLKESRPVTPVLEMVNESGGSTVA
;
A
#
# COMPACT_ATOMS: atom_id res chain seq x y z
N MET A 1 -30.46 23.23 -43.17
CA MET A 1 -29.46 22.17 -43.06
C MET A 1 -28.37 22.65 -42.11
N MET A 2 -28.48 22.33 -40.83
CA MET A 2 -27.47 22.64 -39.81
C MET A 2 -26.62 21.40 -39.63
N ALA A 3 -25.30 21.55 -39.74
CA ALA A 3 -24.33 20.50 -39.56
C ALA A 3 -24.28 20.07 -38.09
N ASP A 4 -24.35 18.77 -37.89
CA ASP A 4 -24.18 18.05 -36.62
C ASP A 4 -22.74 18.25 -36.10
N PRO A 5 -22.52 18.72 -34.87
CA PRO A 5 -21.16 18.78 -34.30
C PRO A 5 -20.78 17.38 -33.88
N GLY A 6 -19.81 16.80 -34.60
CA GLY A 6 -19.24 15.47 -34.35
C GLY A 6 -18.89 15.22 -32.89
N ASP A 7 -19.33 14.10 -32.40
CA ASP A 7 -19.05 13.53 -31.07
C ASP A 7 -17.55 13.41 -30.81
N PRO A 8 -16.97 14.07 -29.78
CA PRO A 8 -15.54 13.99 -29.47
C PRO A 8 -15.09 12.66 -28.84
N THR A 9 -15.99 11.67 -28.70
CA THR A 9 -15.68 10.39 -28.04
C THR A 9 -15.09 9.29 -28.94
N SER A 10 -14.91 9.55 -30.24
CA SER A 10 -14.55 8.49 -31.21
C SER A 10 -13.03 8.24 -31.41
N SER A 11 -12.11 8.90 -30.68
CA SER A 11 -10.67 8.84 -30.99
C SER A 11 -9.76 8.18 -29.97
N MET A 12 -10.26 7.47 -28.95
CA MET A 12 -9.39 6.76 -27.97
C MET A 12 -9.73 5.27 -27.80
N LYS A 13 -9.71 4.51 -28.90
CA LYS A 13 -9.70 3.03 -28.82
C LYS A 13 -8.30 2.58 -28.38
N GLY A 14 -8.14 2.14 -27.11
CA GLY A 14 -6.97 1.36 -26.66
C GLY A 14 -6.29 1.74 -25.34
N HIS A 15 -6.66 2.81 -24.64
CA HIS A 15 -6.09 3.12 -23.34
C HIS A 15 -7.09 2.80 -22.21
N HIS A 16 -6.79 1.76 -21.41
CA HIS A 16 -7.51 1.57 -20.14
C HIS A 16 -7.14 2.70 -19.18
N PRO A 17 -8.12 3.39 -18.58
CA PRO A 17 -7.86 4.43 -17.59
C PRO A 17 -7.13 3.83 -16.38
N LEU A 18 -6.02 4.46 -15.97
CA LEU A 18 -5.28 4.07 -14.77
C LEU A 18 -5.66 4.96 -13.61
N ILE A 19 -5.62 4.41 -12.39
CA ILE A 19 -5.72 5.17 -11.15
C ILE A 19 -4.31 5.38 -10.62
N VAL A 20 -3.92 6.65 -10.46
CA VAL A 20 -2.59 7.08 -10.01
C VAL A 20 -2.73 7.83 -8.69
N VAL A 21 -2.08 7.33 -7.65
CA VAL A 21 -1.99 8.00 -6.35
C VAL A 21 -0.64 8.71 -6.23
N ILE A 22 -0.66 10.00 -5.90
CA ILE A 22 0.55 10.82 -5.72
C ILE A 22 0.65 11.24 -4.27
N LYS A 23 1.66 10.76 -3.56
CA LYS A 23 1.90 11.13 -2.16
C LYS A 23 2.97 12.21 -2.04
N LEU A 24 2.66 13.26 -1.32
CA LEU A 24 3.52 14.42 -1.07
C LEU A 24 3.86 14.53 0.42
N GLY A 25 5.14 14.52 0.73
CA GLY A 25 5.63 14.76 2.09
C GLY A 25 5.60 16.26 2.45
N THR A 26 5.67 16.59 3.74
CA THR A 26 5.73 18.00 4.19
C THR A 26 6.89 18.74 3.57
N SER A 27 8.09 18.17 3.58
CA SER A 27 9.31 18.75 2.98
C SER A 27 9.25 18.93 1.46
N SER A 28 8.29 18.28 0.78
CA SER A 28 8.09 18.47 -0.65
C SER A 28 7.27 19.71 -1.00
N ILE A 29 6.44 20.18 -0.05
CA ILE A 29 5.48 21.26 -0.32
C ILE A 29 5.58 22.45 0.63
N VAL A 30 6.35 22.34 1.71
CA VAL A 30 6.59 23.39 2.71
C VAL A 30 8.08 23.51 2.97
N ASP A 31 8.61 24.73 2.90
CA ASP A 31 10.00 25.02 3.24
C ASP A 31 10.27 24.75 4.73
N GLU A 32 11.37 24.07 5.03
CA GLU A 32 11.69 23.64 6.41
C GLU A 32 12.04 24.79 7.35
N LYS A 33 12.54 25.91 6.82
CA LYS A 33 12.99 27.07 7.62
C LYS A 33 11.92 28.12 7.75
N THR A 34 11.30 28.49 6.62
CA THR A 34 10.30 29.57 6.57
C THR A 34 8.88 29.11 6.80
N HIS A 35 8.64 27.80 6.74
CA HIS A 35 7.32 27.16 6.75
C HIS A 35 6.38 27.65 5.64
N GLU A 36 6.92 28.29 4.60
CA GLU A 36 6.16 28.76 3.45
C GLU A 36 5.83 27.62 2.49
N PRO A 37 4.61 27.58 1.92
CA PRO A 37 4.31 26.68 0.82
C PRO A 37 5.22 26.92 -0.38
N ILE A 38 5.82 25.86 -0.92
CA ILE A 38 6.70 25.93 -2.10
C ILE A 38 5.82 25.97 -3.35
N LEU A 39 5.35 27.17 -3.73
CA LEU A 39 4.39 27.37 -4.81
C LEU A 39 4.88 26.79 -6.14
N SER A 40 6.17 26.88 -6.44
CA SER A 40 6.74 26.31 -7.67
C SER A 40 6.52 24.81 -7.79
N ILE A 41 6.71 24.07 -6.71
CA ILE A 41 6.47 22.61 -6.69
C ILE A 41 4.97 22.32 -6.74
N LEU A 42 4.16 23.04 -5.96
CA LEU A 42 2.70 22.88 -5.95
C LEU A 42 2.11 23.08 -7.35
N THR A 43 2.52 24.10 -8.06
CA THR A 43 2.08 24.38 -9.44
C THR A 43 2.45 23.24 -10.40
N LEU A 44 3.70 22.76 -10.34
CA LEU A 44 4.16 21.65 -11.17
C LEU A 44 3.40 20.33 -10.88
N ILE A 45 3.01 20.11 -9.62
CA ILE A 45 2.18 18.95 -9.23
C ILE A 45 0.77 19.08 -9.83
N VAL A 46 0.18 20.27 -9.75
CA VAL A 46 -1.14 20.57 -10.35
C VAL A 46 -1.11 20.33 -11.87
N GLU A 47 -0.12 20.86 -12.57
CA GLU A 47 0.08 20.64 -14.01
C GLU A 47 0.22 19.14 -14.33
N THR A 48 1.02 18.42 -13.53
CA THR A 48 1.24 16.97 -13.69
C THR A 48 -0.07 16.20 -13.51
N ALA A 49 -0.83 16.50 -12.46
CA ALA A 49 -2.10 15.83 -12.16
C ALA A 49 -3.14 16.09 -13.28
N VAL A 50 -3.26 17.33 -13.73
CA VAL A 50 -4.16 17.71 -14.84
C VAL A 50 -3.72 17.06 -16.16
N ARG A 51 -2.42 16.94 -16.40
CA ARG A 51 -1.90 16.25 -17.59
C ARG A 51 -2.25 14.77 -17.59
N LEU A 52 -2.11 14.07 -16.45
CA LEU A 52 -2.55 12.68 -16.29
C LEU A 52 -4.06 12.54 -16.53
N ARG A 53 -4.86 13.50 -16.04
CA ARG A 53 -6.31 13.56 -16.29
C ARG A 53 -6.63 13.69 -17.79
N LYS A 54 -5.92 14.58 -18.49
CA LYS A 54 -6.06 14.75 -19.95
C LYS A 54 -5.64 13.51 -20.73
N ASP A 55 -4.68 12.74 -20.20
CA ASP A 55 -4.27 11.44 -20.76
C ASP A 55 -5.32 10.33 -20.47
N GLY A 56 -6.46 10.65 -19.84
CA GLY A 56 -7.55 9.72 -19.53
C GLY A 56 -7.39 8.96 -18.21
N HIS A 57 -6.42 9.33 -17.36
CA HIS A 57 -6.17 8.68 -16.07
C HIS A 57 -6.94 9.34 -14.94
N LYS A 58 -7.19 8.61 -13.85
CA LYS A 58 -7.77 9.11 -12.60
C LYS A 58 -6.64 9.39 -11.61
N VAL A 59 -6.71 10.50 -10.88
CA VAL A 59 -5.63 10.93 -9.99
C VAL A 59 -6.18 11.17 -8.59
N ILE A 60 -5.43 10.72 -7.58
CA ILE A 60 -5.63 11.00 -6.16
C ILE A 60 -4.35 11.62 -5.63
N ILE A 61 -4.46 12.67 -4.83
CA ILE A 61 -3.32 13.29 -4.15
C ILE A 61 -3.42 13.01 -2.65
N VAL A 62 -2.37 12.47 -2.04
CA VAL A 62 -2.26 12.35 -0.58
C VAL A 62 -1.24 13.38 -0.11
N SER A 63 -1.73 14.45 0.52
CA SER A 63 -0.95 15.63 0.86
C SER A 63 -0.67 15.73 2.35
N SER A 64 0.58 15.89 2.72
CA SER A 64 0.98 16.34 4.06
C SER A 64 1.01 17.88 4.14
N GLY A 65 1.58 18.44 5.20
CA GLY A 65 1.95 19.84 5.29
C GLY A 65 1.00 20.73 6.08
N ALA A 66 -0.14 20.23 6.54
CA ALA A 66 -1.12 21.03 7.29
C ALA A 66 -0.48 21.71 8.53
N ILE A 67 0.26 20.97 9.35
CA ILE A 67 0.94 21.54 10.54
C ILE A 67 1.97 22.59 10.11
N GLY A 68 2.78 22.36 9.07
CA GLY A 68 3.77 23.32 8.58
C GLY A 68 3.14 24.65 8.14
N VAL A 69 2.06 24.56 7.35
CA VAL A 69 1.29 25.75 6.92
C VAL A 69 0.65 26.47 8.11
N GLY A 70 0.20 25.71 9.13
CA GLY A 70 -0.33 26.25 10.39
C GLY A 70 0.71 26.99 11.21
N LEU A 71 1.95 26.46 11.30
CA LEU A 71 3.07 27.13 11.95
C LEU A 71 3.34 28.48 11.29
N ARG A 72 3.41 28.53 9.98
CA ARG A 72 3.59 29.79 9.22
C ARG A 72 2.46 30.79 9.46
N ARG A 73 1.21 30.31 9.42
CA ARG A 73 0.02 31.16 9.60
C ARG A 73 -0.05 31.82 10.97
N MET A 74 0.48 31.15 12.00
CA MET A 74 0.49 31.60 13.39
C MET A 74 1.83 32.20 13.83
N ASP A 75 2.78 32.37 12.91
CA ASP A 75 4.14 32.86 13.17
C ASP A 75 4.84 32.08 14.31
N VAL A 76 4.67 30.76 14.32
CA VAL A 76 5.29 29.86 15.30
C VAL A 76 6.54 29.24 14.69
N GLU A 77 7.72 29.57 15.21
CA GLU A 77 8.98 29.08 14.68
C GLU A 77 9.23 27.58 14.91
N LYS A 78 8.82 27.06 16.07
CA LYS A 78 9.11 25.67 16.46
C LYS A 78 7.86 24.86 16.64
N ARG A 79 7.89 23.64 16.10
CA ARG A 79 6.81 22.65 16.25
C ARG A 79 6.55 22.36 17.74
N PRO A 80 5.33 22.59 18.27
CA PRO A 80 4.98 22.27 19.66
C PRO A 80 5.02 20.75 19.91
N LYS A 81 5.29 20.38 21.17
CA LYS A 81 5.26 18.97 21.59
C LYS A 81 3.86 18.52 22.05
N HIS A 82 3.02 19.44 22.51
CA HIS A 82 1.68 19.12 23.00
C HIS A 82 0.71 18.79 21.87
N LEU A 83 0.00 17.68 22.01
CA LEU A 83 -0.94 17.16 21.01
C LEU A 83 -2.01 18.19 20.63
N SER A 84 -2.68 18.80 21.61
CA SER A 84 -3.73 19.80 21.37
C SER A 84 -3.26 21.01 20.57
N LYS A 85 -2.02 21.45 20.78
CA LYS A 85 -1.41 22.54 20.00
C LYS A 85 -1.14 22.11 18.57
N LEU A 86 -0.66 20.86 18.36
CA LEU A 86 -0.45 20.30 17.03
C LEU A 86 -1.76 20.14 16.28
N GLN A 87 -2.82 19.67 16.94
CA GLN A 87 -4.17 19.53 16.37
C GLN A 87 -4.73 20.89 15.95
N ALA A 88 -4.60 21.92 16.80
CA ALA A 88 -5.02 23.27 16.47
C ALA A 88 -4.27 23.87 15.27
N LEU A 89 -2.94 23.68 15.21
CA LEU A 89 -2.13 24.12 14.07
C LEU A 89 -2.48 23.36 12.80
N ALA A 90 -2.75 22.05 12.89
CA ALA A 90 -3.20 21.25 11.77
C ALA A 90 -4.54 21.75 11.22
N ALA A 91 -5.51 22.07 12.09
CA ALA A 91 -6.81 22.63 11.70
C ALA A 91 -6.67 23.95 10.94
N ILE A 92 -5.87 24.89 11.47
CA ILE A 92 -5.60 26.19 10.83
C ILE A 92 -4.89 25.99 9.47
N GLY A 93 -3.88 25.14 9.45
CA GLY A 93 -3.08 24.90 8.25
C GLY A 93 -3.83 24.12 7.17
N GLN A 94 -4.65 23.15 7.55
CA GLN A 94 -5.45 22.36 6.60
C GLN A 94 -6.42 23.24 5.81
N CYS A 95 -7.10 24.15 6.47
CA CYS A 95 -7.98 25.12 5.82
C CYS A 95 -7.21 25.94 4.76
N ARG A 96 -6.03 26.46 5.11
CA ARG A 96 -5.21 27.26 4.20
C ARG A 96 -4.62 26.42 3.07
N LEU A 97 -4.18 25.21 3.36
CA LEU A 97 -3.62 24.28 2.38
C LEU A 97 -4.67 23.91 1.31
N MET A 98 -5.90 23.61 1.74
CA MET A 98 -6.98 23.31 0.79
C MET A 98 -7.37 24.51 -0.07
N SER A 99 -7.44 25.71 0.53
CA SER A 99 -7.68 26.94 -0.24
C SER A 99 -6.58 27.17 -1.30
N LEU A 100 -5.33 26.82 -1.00
CA LEU A 100 -4.23 26.94 -1.94
C LEU A 100 -4.34 25.92 -3.07
N TRP A 101 -4.61 24.66 -2.75
CA TRP A 101 -4.86 23.62 -3.76
C TRP A 101 -6.03 24.02 -4.68
N ASP A 102 -7.15 24.44 -4.11
CA ASP A 102 -8.34 24.83 -4.85
C ASP A 102 -8.05 25.97 -5.83
N SER A 103 -7.40 27.04 -5.36
CA SER A 103 -7.00 28.17 -6.21
C SER A 103 -6.07 27.74 -7.36
N LEU A 104 -5.10 26.84 -7.13
CA LEU A 104 -4.19 26.39 -8.17
C LEU A 104 -4.90 25.50 -9.22
N PHE A 105 -5.78 24.60 -8.79
CA PHE A 105 -6.54 23.74 -9.69
C PHE A 105 -7.63 24.47 -10.46
N GLU A 106 -8.23 25.50 -9.85
CA GLU A 106 -9.26 26.36 -10.48
C GLU A 106 -8.73 27.01 -11.75
N HIS A 107 -7.47 27.49 -11.77
CA HIS A 107 -6.85 28.06 -12.99
C HIS A 107 -6.84 27.09 -14.17
N LEU A 108 -6.83 25.77 -13.91
CA LEU A 108 -6.89 24.74 -14.95
C LEU A 108 -8.28 24.13 -15.10
N ARG A 109 -9.32 24.71 -14.46
CA ARG A 109 -10.73 24.25 -14.45
C ARG A 109 -10.86 22.78 -14.03
N GLN A 110 -10.03 22.33 -13.09
CA GLN A 110 -10.06 20.98 -12.57
C GLN A 110 -10.68 20.99 -11.17
N PRO A 111 -11.86 20.38 -10.96
CA PRO A 111 -12.45 20.29 -9.64
C PRO A 111 -11.65 19.35 -8.74
N ILE A 112 -11.57 19.72 -7.46
CA ILE A 112 -10.96 18.91 -6.41
C ILE A 112 -11.96 18.68 -5.27
N SER A 113 -11.63 17.74 -4.38
CA SER A 113 -12.38 17.51 -3.15
C SER A 113 -11.42 17.28 -1.98
N GLN A 114 -11.88 17.53 -0.76
CA GLN A 114 -11.16 17.20 0.47
C GLN A 114 -11.67 15.91 1.07
N ILE A 115 -10.76 15.00 1.45
CA ILE A 115 -11.06 13.80 2.23
C ILE A 115 -10.08 13.75 3.41
N LEU A 116 -10.62 13.72 4.62
CA LEU A 116 -9.87 13.59 5.86
C LEU A 116 -10.24 12.28 6.53
N LEU A 117 -9.23 11.45 6.83
CA LEU A 117 -9.41 10.13 7.41
C LEU A 117 -8.54 9.97 8.65
N THR A 118 -9.05 9.23 9.62
CA THR A 118 -8.29 8.74 10.76
C THR A 118 -8.04 7.23 10.64
N ARG A 119 -7.14 6.71 11.46
CA ARG A 119 -6.94 5.26 11.55
C ARG A 119 -8.21 4.52 12.00
N ASN A 120 -9.03 5.14 12.85
CA ASN A 120 -10.31 4.59 13.28
C ASN A 120 -11.29 4.46 12.11
N ASP A 121 -11.32 5.42 11.18
CA ASP A 121 -12.16 5.33 9.98
C ASP A 121 -11.73 4.19 9.05
N ILE A 122 -10.44 3.89 9.02
CA ILE A 122 -9.91 2.73 8.28
C ILE A 122 -10.23 1.42 9.00
N SER A 123 -10.19 1.40 10.33
CA SER A 123 -10.45 0.20 11.14
C SER A 123 -11.93 -0.19 11.17
N ASP A 124 -12.83 0.77 11.11
CA ASP A 124 -14.27 0.52 11.02
C ASP A 124 -14.65 0.13 9.58
N ARG A 125 -15.22 -1.06 9.41
CA ARG A 125 -15.57 -1.60 8.09
C ARG A 125 -16.58 -0.74 7.33
N THR A 126 -17.56 -0.19 8.03
CA THR A 126 -18.60 0.64 7.41
C THR A 126 -18.02 1.96 6.94
N ARG A 127 -17.22 2.63 7.78
CA ARG A 127 -16.52 3.87 7.43
C ARG A 127 -15.51 3.64 6.30
N TYR A 128 -14.73 2.54 6.36
CA TYR A 128 -13.82 2.15 5.28
C TYR A 128 -14.55 2.05 3.94
N ARG A 129 -15.67 1.32 3.88
CA ARG A 129 -16.46 1.17 2.65
C ARG A 129 -17.08 2.49 2.18
N ASN A 130 -17.55 3.33 3.09
CA ASN A 130 -18.08 4.64 2.75
C ASN A 130 -17.01 5.55 2.16
N ALA A 131 -15.80 5.56 2.76
CA ALA A 131 -14.66 6.28 2.22
C ALA A 131 -14.26 5.76 0.82
N GLN A 132 -14.21 4.43 0.64
CA GLN A 132 -13.94 3.79 -0.65
C GLN A 132 -14.96 4.23 -1.71
N ASN A 133 -16.25 4.10 -1.43
CA ASN A 133 -17.31 4.46 -2.36
C ASN A 133 -17.24 5.96 -2.72
N THR A 134 -17.00 6.83 -1.72
CA THR A 134 -16.85 8.27 -1.95
C THR A 134 -15.66 8.57 -2.87
N ILE A 135 -14.50 7.96 -2.62
CA ILE A 135 -13.31 8.16 -3.47
C ILE A 135 -13.59 7.70 -4.90
N LEU A 136 -14.18 6.52 -5.07
CA LEU A 136 -14.47 5.98 -6.40
C LEU A 136 -15.48 6.85 -7.15
N GLU A 137 -16.53 7.32 -6.49
CA GLU A 137 -17.53 8.23 -7.09
C GLU A 137 -16.90 9.56 -7.52
N LEU A 138 -16.07 10.18 -6.67
CA LEU A 138 -15.35 11.41 -7.03
C LEU A 138 -14.47 11.21 -8.28
N LEU A 139 -13.80 10.06 -8.38
CA LEU A 139 -13.00 9.73 -9.56
C LEU A 139 -13.85 9.55 -10.83
N GLU A 140 -15.05 8.97 -10.71
CA GLU A 140 -16.00 8.86 -11.85
C GLU A 140 -16.54 10.23 -12.26
N MET A 141 -16.81 11.11 -11.29
CA MET A 141 -17.19 12.51 -11.55
C MET A 141 -16.09 13.35 -12.17
N GLY A 142 -14.87 12.83 -12.30
CA GLY A 142 -13.73 13.56 -12.83
C GLY A 142 -13.05 14.51 -11.84
N VAL A 143 -13.35 14.39 -10.56
CA VAL A 143 -12.78 15.18 -9.47
C VAL A 143 -11.44 14.55 -9.03
N ILE A 144 -10.48 15.36 -8.61
CA ILE A 144 -9.23 14.90 -7.97
C ILE A 144 -9.40 14.98 -6.44
N PRO A 145 -9.52 13.84 -5.73
CA PRO A 145 -9.53 13.84 -4.27
C PRO A 145 -8.17 14.24 -3.71
N ILE A 146 -8.15 15.18 -2.75
CA ILE A 146 -6.99 15.52 -1.94
C ILE A 146 -7.23 14.93 -0.54
N VAL A 147 -6.46 13.91 -0.22
CA VAL A 147 -6.59 13.13 1.01
C VAL A 147 -5.52 13.55 2.01
N ASN A 148 -5.88 13.65 3.27
CA ASN A 148 -4.93 13.83 4.38
C ASN A 148 -5.43 13.10 5.62
N GLU A 149 -4.55 12.93 6.63
CA GLU A 149 -4.96 12.51 7.95
C GLU A 149 -5.83 13.61 8.60
N ASN A 150 -6.92 13.21 9.30
CA ASN A 150 -7.67 14.12 10.13
C ASN A 150 -6.94 14.34 11.45
N ASP A 151 -5.90 15.15 11.41
CA ASP A 151 -5.05 15.46 12.56
C ASP A 151 -5.84 16.02 13.76
N THR A 152 -7.01 16.62 13.53
CA THR A 152 -7.83 17.20 14.61
C THR A 152 -8.46 16.14 15.52
N LEU A 153 -8.71 14.96 14.98
CA LEU A 153 -9.32 13.82 15.68
C LEU A 153 -8.32 12.70 15.97
N ALA A 154 -7.12 12.75 15.39
CA ALA A 154 -6.10 11.73 15.57
C ALA A 154 -5.51 11.80 16.99
N VAL A 155 -5.51 10.66 17.69
CA VAL A 155 -4.87 10.49 19.00
C VAL A 155 -3.45 9.97 18.83
N ALA A 156 -2.54 10.33 19.74
CA ALA A 156 -1.12 10.04 19.60
C ALA A 156 -0.81 8.55 19.42
N GLU A 157 -1.60 7.69 20.08
CA GLU A 157 -1.42 6.23 20.07
C GLU A 157 -1.97 5.56 18.80
N ILE A 158 -2.85 6.25 18.05
CA ILE A 158 -3.62 5.68 16.94
C ILE A 158 -3.34 6.42 15.61
N LYS A 159 -2.37 7.32 15.54
CA LYS A 159 -1.97 7.99 14.30
C LYS A 159 -1.47 6.99 13.26
N PHE A 160 -1.67 7.32 11.99
CA PHE A 160 -1.00 6.58 10.90
C PHE A 160 0.53 6.60 11.05
N GLY A 161 1.06 7.56 11.80
CA GLY A 161 2.48 7.79 11.96
C GLY A 161 3.07 8.59 10.80
N ASP A 162 2.60 8.33 9.58
CA ASP A 162 3.02 9.05 8.38
C ASP A 162 1.98 8.92 7.24
N ASN A 163 1.98 9.90 6.33
CA ASN A 163 1.13 9.87 5.15
C ASN A 163 1.62 8.89 4.06
N ASP A 164 2.81 8.28 4.19
CA ASP A 164 3.27 7.22 3.29
C ASP A 164 2.35 6.00 3.48
N THR A 165 2.12 5.57 4.73
CA THR A 165 1.19 4.48 5.09
C THR A 165 -0.25 4.80 4.67
N LEU A 166 -0.75 6.02 4.94
CA LEU A 166 -2.09 6.44 4.50
C LEU A 166 -2.21 6.33 2.97
N SER A 167 -1.20 6.78 2.22
CA SER A 167 -1.22 6.73 0.76
C SER A 167 -1.27 5.30 0.20
N ALA A 168 -0.59 4.36 0.85
CA ALA A 168 -0.64 2.95 0.49
C ALA A 168 -2.03 2.34 0.74
N ILE A 169 -2.69 2.69 1.85
CA ILE A 169 -4.06 2.27 2.16
C ILE A 169 -5.04 2.86 1.13
N ILE A 170 -4.91 4.14 0.80
CA ILE A 170 -5.75 4.80 -0.23
C ILE A 170 -5.53 4.15 -1.60
N ALA A 171 -4.29 3.84 -1.96
CA ALA A 171 -3.99 3.15 -3.21
C ALA A 171 -4.62 1.76 -3.28
N ALA A 172 -4.57 1.00 -2.20
CA ALA A 172 -5.24 -0.30 -2.08
C ALA A 172 -6.78 -0.15 -2.13
N MET A 173 -7.34 0.80 -1.38
CA MET A 173 -8.78 1.10 -1.30
C MET A 173 -9.36 1.50 -2.67
N ALA A 174 -8.63 2.31 -3.42
CA ALA A 174 -9.03 2.77 -4.74
C ALA A 174 -8.69 1.77 -5.87
N HIS A 175 -8.08 0.62 -5.56
CA HIS A 175 -7.53 -0.33 -6.56
C HIS A 175 -6.60 0.36 -7.56
N ALA A 176 -5.71 1.22 -7.07
CA ALA A 176 -4.82 2.01 -7.89
C ALA A 176 -3.83 1.13 -8.66
N ASN A 177 -3.45 1.59 -9.85
CA ASN A 177 -2.41 0.95 -10.65
C ASN A 177 -1.02 1.38 -10.20
N PHE A 178 -0.90 2.66 -9.77
CA PHE A 178 0.35 3.25 -9.34
C PHE A 178 0.20 4.06 -8.05
N LEU A 179 1.21 3.93 -7.19
CA LEU A 179 1.46 4.82 -6.06
C LEU A 179 2.82 5.49 -6.26
N PHE A 180 2.86 6.80 -6.39
CA PHE A 180 4.08 7.60 -6.43
C PHE A 180 4.38 8.18 -5.05
N LEU A 181 5.48 7.74 -4.45
CA LEU A 181 6.02 8.28 -3.20
C LEU A 181 7.07 9.35 -3.55
N MET A 182 6.64 10.60 -3.51
CA MET A 182 7.50 11.74 -3.84
C MET A 182 8.49 12.02 -2.70
N THR A 183 9.77 12.22 -3.04
CA THR A 183 10.84 12.43 -2.07
C THR A 183 11.87 13.43 -2.61
N ASP A 184 12.88 13.76 -1.83
CA ASP A 184 13.95 14.72 -2.13
C ASP A 184 15.13 14.11 -2.92
N VAL A 185 15.13 12.81 -3.12
CA VAL A 185 16.12 12.08 -3.95
C VAL A 185 15.45 11.47 -5.19
N ASP A 186 16.26 11.09 -6.20
CA ASP A 186 15.72 10.56 -7.45
C ASP A 186 15.11 9.17 -7.31
N CYS A 187 15.69 8.33 -6.45
CA CYS A 187 15.30 6.93 -6.26
C CYS A 187 15.77 6.43 -4.89
N LEU A 188 15.55 5.16 -4.61
CA LEU A 188 16.18 4.43 -3.53
C LEU A 188 17.64 4.12 -3.89
N TYR A 189 18.55 4.25 -2.94
CA TYR A 189 19.96 3.91 -3.06
C TYR A 189 20.35 2.86 -2.02
N ASP A 190 21.43 2.14 -2.29
CA ASP A 190 22.03 1.19 -1.35
C ASP A 190 22.59 1.86 -0.09
N LYS A 191 23.07 3.11 -0.23
CA LYS A 191 23.59 3.98 0.83
C LYS A 191 22.98 5.38 0.70
N ASN A 192 23.13 6.20 1.76
CA ASN A 192 22.65 7.58 1.70
C ASN A 192 23.49 8.41 0.68
N PRO A 193 22.91 8.86 -0.46
CA PRO A 193 23.66 9.57 -1.49
C PRO A 193 24.18 10.95 -1.06
N ARG A 194 23.68 11.52 0.05
CA ARG A 194 24.17 12.80 0.59
C ARG A 194 25.52 12.65 1.30
N THR A 195 25.78 11.49 1.86
CA THR A 195 27.00 11.19 2.62
C THR A 195 27.95 10.25 1.87
N HIS A 196 27.44 9.52 0.88
CA HIS A 196 28.18 8.54 0.07
C HIS A 196 28.01 8.85 -1.41
N PRO A 197 28.96 9.57 -2.05
CA PRO A 197 28.88 9.90 -3.48
C PRO A 197 28.93 8.66 -4.39
N ASP A 198 29.38 7.53 -3.87
CA ASP A 198 29.46 6.21 -4.53
C ASP A 198 28.18 5.39 -4.41
N ALA A 199 27.11 5.96 -3.81
CA ALA A 199 25.85 5.27 -3.64
C ALA A 199 25.26 4.84 -4.98
N GLN A 200 24.84 3.56 -5.08
CA GLN A 200 24.28 2.99 -6.30
C GLN A 200 22.75 3.07 -6.29
N PRO A 201 22.13 3.50 -7.40
CA PRO A 201 20.67 3.55 -7.49
C PRO A 201 20.08 2.14 -7.61
N ILE A 202 18.94 1.92 -6.95
CA ILE A 202 18.13 0.71 -7.05
C ILE A 202 16.93 1.04 -7.92
N GLU A 203 16.94 0.62 -9.20
CA GLU A 203 15.91 0.98 -10.17
C GLU A 203 14.65 0.09 -10.05
N GLU A 204 14.82 -1.20 -9.77
CA GLU A 204 13.72 -2.16 -9.70
C GLU A 204 13.85 -3.06 -8.47
N VAL A 205 12.74 -3.29 -7.79
CA VAL A 205 12.65 -4.14 -6.59
C VAL A 205 11.52 -5.16 -6.81
N GLU A 206 11.88 -6.42 -6.94
CA GLU A 206 10.95 -7.54 -7.00
C GLU A 206 10.59 -8.05 -5.61
N ASP A 207 11.58 -8.18 -4.74
CA ASP A 207 11.42 -8.62 -3.34
C ASP A 207 11.88 -7.53 -2.37
N ILE A 208 10.92 -6.95 -1.68
CA ILE A 208 11.17 -5.89 -0.68
C ILE A 208 11.90 -6.44 0.55
N SER A 209 11.77 -7.73 0.85
CA SER A 209 12.46 -8.34 2.01
C SER A 209 13.95 -8.52 1.79
N ALA A 210 14.38 -8.57 0.53
CA ALA A 210 15.78 -8.68 0.15
C ALA A 210 16.53 -7.33 0.10
N ILE A 211 15.85 -6.20 0.29
CA ILE A 211 16.46 -4.87 0.21
C ILE A 211 17.49 -4.68 1.32
N ARG A 212 18.73 -4.44 0.93
CA ARG A 212 19.82 -3.99 1.79
C ARG A 212 20.09 -2.50 1.57
N ALA A 213 19.10 -1.65 1.84
CA ALA A 213 19.26 -0.21 1.77
C ALA A 213 19.48 0.38 3.15
N ASP A 214 20.32 1.42 3.24
CA ASP A 214 20.46 2.19 4.47
C ASP A 214 19.22 3.05 4.69
N VAL A 215 18.36 2.61 5.59
CA VAL A 215 17.13 3.30 5.99
C VAL A 215 17.28 4.11 7.28
N SER A 216 18.50 4.21 7.81
CA SER A 216 18.77 4.82 9.12
C SER A 216 18.66 6.34 9.13
N SER A 217 18.63 7.01 7.96
CA SER A 217 18.49 8.45 7.89
C SER A 217 17.09 8.90 8.29
N ALA A 218 17.00 9.63 9.41
CA ALA A 218 15.78 10.35 9.77
C ALA A 218 15.39 11.30 8.63
N GLY A 219 14.08 11.36 8.34
CA GLY A 219 13.51 12.33 7.41
C GLY A 219 13.73 13.78 7.88
N SER A 220 13.07 14.73 7.22
CA SER A 220 13.14 16.15 7.54
C SER A 220 12.66 16.48 8.97
N SER A 221 13.11 17.59 9.52
CA SER A 221 12.75 18.07 10.87
C SER A 221 11.24 18.39 11.02
N LEU A 222 10.54 18.66 9.93
CA LEU A 222 9.10 18.95 9.90
C LEU A 222 8.24 17.72 9.65
N GLY A 223 8.77 16.70 8.97
CA GLY A 223 8.04 15.49 8.58
C GLY A 223 8.28 14.32 9.54
N THR A 224 7.33 13.39 9.61
CA THR A 224 7.44 12.12 10.35
C THR A 224 7.95 10.98 9.46
N GLY A 225 8.11 11.21 8.14
CA GLY A 225 8.47 10.20 7.15
C GLY A 225 9.94 10.21 6.77
N GLY A 226 10.51 9.05 6.49
CA GLY A 226 11.85 8.83 5.95
C GLY A 226 11.85 7.78 4.86
N MET A 227 13.02 7.28 4.44
CA MET A 227 13.08 6.21 3.45
C MET A 227 12.46 4.90 3.99
N GLY A 228 12.64 4.64 5.29
CA GLY A 228 12.03 3.47 5.97
C GLY A 228 10.50 3.45 5.87
N THR A 229 9.82 4.57 6.10
CA THR A 229 8.35 4.66 5.98
C THR A 229 7.89 4.43 4.55
N LYS A 230 8.66 4.88 3.55
CA LYS A 230 8.36 4.65 2.12
C LYS A 230 8.49 3.17 1.74
N ILE A 231 9.48 2.46 2.28
CA ILE A 231 9.62 1.02 2.07
C ILE A 231 8.45 0.26 2.71
N VAL A 232 8.02 0.66 3.92
CA VAL A 232 6.82 0.08 4.57
C VAL A 232 5.58 0.33 3.72
N ALA A 233 5.39 1.56 3.23
CA ALA A 233 4.28 1.91 2.35
C ALA A 233 4.33 1.15 1.02
N ALA A 234 5.52 1.00 0.43
CA ALA A 234 5.72 0.21 -0.79
C ALA A 234 5.34 -1.25 -0.57
N ARG A 235 5.77 -1.87 0.54
CA ARG A 235 5.38 -3.24 0.91
C ARG A 235 3.87 -3.39 1.02
N LEU A 236 3.22 -2.42 1.66
CA LEU A 236 1.78 -2.41 1.85
C LEU A 236 1.04 -2.29 0.50
N ALA A 237 1.42 -1.33 -0.33
CA ALA A 237 0.78 -1.10 -1.62
C ALA A 237 1.02 -2.24 -2.62
N THR A 238 2.25 -2.78 -2.70
CA THR A 238 2.57 -3.90 -3.59
C THR A 238 1.84 -5.18 -3.18
N SER A 239 1.61 -5.41 -1.88
CA SER A 239 0.78 -6.53 -1.41
C SER A 239 -0.67 -6.44 -1.89
N ALA A 240 -1.18 -5.23 -2.12
CA ALA A 240 -2.49 -4.97 -2.71
C ALA A 240 -2.50 -4.97 -4.25
N GLY A 241 -1.38 -5.25 -4.90
CA GLY A 241 -1.26 -5.28 -6.35
C GLY A 241 -0.98 -3.91 -6.99
N VAL A 242 -0.53 -2.92 -6.21
CA VAL A 242 -0.21 -1.57 -6.67
C VAL A 242 1.27 -1.46 -6.98
N THR A 243 1.64 -1.08 -8.20
CA THR A 243 3.03 -0.72 -8.53
C THR A 243 3.41 0.54 -7.78
N THR A 244 4.44 0.49 -6.93
CA THR A 244 4.86 1.65 -6.16
C THR A 244 6.15 2.22 -6.74
N VAL A 245 6.23 3.55 -6.85
CA VAL A 245 7.37 4.25 -7.44
C VAL A 245 7.88 5.32 -6.49
N ILE A 246 9.18 5.32 -6.22
CA ILE A 246 9.87 6.42 -5.53
C ILE A 246 10.52 7.31 -6.60
N THR A 247 10.26 8.62 -6.56
CA THR A 247 10.83 9.60 -7.48
C THR A 247 10.92 10.99 -6.86
N ARG A 248 11.72 11.86 -7.47
CA ARG A 248 12.02 13.20 -6.96
C ARG A 248 10.82 14.14 -7.00
N SER A 249 10.53 14.78 -5.88
CA SER A 249 9.39 15.70 -5.71
C SER A 249 9.58 17.05 -6.42
N SER A 250 10.82 17.50 -6.61
CA SER A 250 11.11 18.74 -7.34
C SER A 250 10.86 18.64 -8.86
N LEU A 251 10.68 17.43 -9.39
CA LEU A 251 10.42 17.15 -10.80
C LEU A 251 9.15 16.30 -10.98
N PRO A 252 7.96 16.79 -10.62
CA PRO A 252 6.72 15.99 -10.65
C PRO A 252 6.35 15.50 -12.05
N GLY A 253 6.77 16.20 -13.10
CA GLY A 253 6.58 15.77 -14.50
C GLY A 253 7.16 14.39 -14.82
N ASN A 254 8.10 13.89 -14.02
CA ASN A 254 8.63 12.53 -14.13
C ASN A 254 7.52 11.48 -14.03
N ILE A 255 6.47 11.72 -13.25
CA ILE A 255 5.32 10.81 -13.10
C ILE A 255 4.71 10.50 -14.47
N VAL A 256 4.45 11.53 -15.28
CA VAL A 256 3.84 11.35 -16.62
C VAL A 256 4.75 10.52 -17.53
N LYS A 257 6.07 10.82 -17.52
CA LYS A 257 7.06 10.07 -18.33
C LYS A 257 7.12 8.60 -17.92
N ILE A 258 7.17 8.32 -16.61
CA ILE A 258 7.21 6.97 -16.05
C ILE A 258 5.92 6.19 -16.39
N VAL A 259 4.74 6.79 -16.19
CA VAL A 259 3.45 6.15 -16.49
C VAL A 259 3.37 5.80 -17.99
N ARG A 260 3.69 6.73 -18.88
CA ARG A 260 3.66 6.50 -20.35
C ARG A 260 4.62 5.39 -20.76
N TYR A 261 5.86 5.40 -20.24
CA TYR A 261 6.85 4.37 -20.50
C TYR A 261 6.37 2.96 -20.08
N LEU A 262 5.84 2.85 -18.83
CA LEU A 262 5.37 1.57 -18.30
C LEU A 262 4.13 1.05 -19.05
N GLN A 263 3.25 1.94 -19.51
CA GLN A 263 2.11 1.56 -20.36
C GLN A 263 2.57 1.04 -21.73
N ALA A 264 3.53 1.71 -22.37
CA ALA A 264 4.08 1.28 -23.66
C ALA A 264 4.73 -0.11 -23.54
N ARG A 265 5.55 -0.32 -22.48
CA ARG A 265 6.19 -1.62 -22.20
C ARG A 265 5.19 -2.75 -21.96
N LYS A 266 4.08 -2.47 -21.25
CA LYS A 266 3.03 -3.47 -20.97
C LYS A 266 2.31 -3.90 -22.25
N LYS A 267 2.04 -2.98 -23.18
CA LYS A 267 1.42 -3.29 -24.47
C LYS A 267 2.30 -4.23 -25.31
N HIS A 268 3.60 -4.02 -25.28
CA HIS A 268 4.55 -4.84 -26.06
C HIS A 268 4.72 -6.26 -25.48
N ASN A 269 4.65 -6.42 -24.17
CA ASN A 269 4.84 -7.71 -23.48
C ASN A 269 3.55 -8.54 -23.34
N SER A 270 2.39 -8.04 -23.76
CA SER A 270 1.16 -8.84 -23.79
C SER A 270 1.25 -9.85 -24.93
N PRO A 271 1.11 -11.18 -24.67
CA PRO A 271 1.03 -12.15 -25.75
C PRO A 271 -0.20 -11.80 -26.61
N VAL A 272 0.03 -11.63 -27.90
CA VAL A 272 -1.01 -11.44 -28.90
C VAL A 272 -1.88 -12.69 -28.83
N GLY A 273 -3.12 -12.56 -28.32
CA GLY A 273 -4.12 -13.62 -28.44
C GLY A 273 -4.37 -13.90 -29.92
N ASP A 274 -4.50 -15.17 -30.27
CA ASP A 274 -4.79 -15.67 -31.59
C ASP A 274 -6.05 -15.04 -32.22
N SER A 275 -5.91 -13.85 -32.79
CA SER A 275 -6.92 -13.24 -33.64
C SER A 275 -6.22 -12.56 -34.81
N GLU A 276 -6.30 -13.28 -35.96
CA GLU A 276 -6.14 -12.82 -37.36
C GLU A 276 -4.90 -11.98 -37.68
N ALA A 277 -4.09 -12.58 -38.55
CA ALA A 277 -3.02 -12.07 -39.41
C ALA A 277 -2.78 -10.54 -39.35
N GLU A 278 -2.03 -10.08 -38.33
CA GLU A 278 -1.40 -8.77 -38.42
C GLU A 278 -0.16 -8.84 -39.32
N ASP A 279 -0.15 -7.96 -40.33
CA ASP A 279 0.89 -7.77 -41.31
C ASP A 279 2.29 -7.66 -40.66
N PRO A 280 3.35 -8.32 -41.19
CA PRO A 280 4.72 -8.19 -40.68
C PRO A 280 5.22 -6.74 -40.55
N LEU A 281 4.67 -5.83 -41.37
CA LEU A 281 4.93 -4.38 -41.26
C LEU A 281 4.45 -3.74 -39.95
N SER A 282 3.34 -4.22 -39.39
CA SER A 282 2.82 -3.71 -38.10
C SER A 282 3.74 -4.06 -36.92
N ARG A 283 4.39 -5.23 -36.97
CA ARG A 283 5.39 -5.63 -35.93
C ARG A 283 6.67 -4.80 -36.03
N SER A 284 7.10 -4.47 -37.24
CA SER A 284 8.30 -3.65 -37.46
C SER A 284 8.11 -2.19 -36.99
N THR A 285 6.91 -1.62 -37.22
CA THR A 285 6.58 -0.28 -36.74
C THR A 285 6.35 -0.25 -35.22
N ALA A 286 5.87 -1.32 -34.59
CA ALA A 286 5.74 -1.43 -33.13
C ALA A 286 7.10 -1.49 -32.42
N SER A 287 8.11 -2.19 -33.02
CA SER A 287 9.47 -2.20 -32.45
C SER A 287 10.17 -0.84 -32.58
N LEU A 288 9.98 -0.14 -33.70
CA LEU A 288 10.49 1.22 -33.91
C LEU A 288 9.82 2.24 -32.94
N SER A 289 8.59 1.99 -32.49
CA SER A 289 7.91 2.86 -31.53
C SER A 289 8.45 2.73 -30.10
N LEU A 290 9.12 1.63 -29.74
CA LEU A 290 9.76 1.46 -28.43
C LEU A 290 11.08 2.23 -28.33
N ASP A 291 11.89 2.24 -29.39
CA ASP A 291 13.10 3.03 -29.47
C ASP A 291 12.81 4.54 -29.49
N ALA A 292 11.58 4.93 -29.87
CA ALA A 292 11.09 6.31 -29.82
C ALA A 292 10.55 6.73 -28.43
N VAL A 293 10.33 5.81 -27.47
CA VAL A 293 9.91 6.15 -26.13
C VAL A 293 11.13 6.50 -25.30
N GLU A 294 11.28 7.80 -24.98
CA GLU A 294 12.35 8.32 -24.14
C GLU A 294 12.50 7.48 -22.85
N LYS A 295 13.73 7.03 -22.56
CA LYS A 295 14.04 6.32 -21.30
C LYS A 295 13.48 7.10 -20.11
N PRO A 296 12.74 6.45 -19.20
CA PRO A 296 12.17 7.18 -18.07
C PRO A 296 13.28 7.77 -17.19
N PRO A 297 13.00 8.89 -16.50
CA PRO A 297 13.93 9.43 -15.54
C PRO A 297 14.23 8.43 -14.43
N LEU A 298 15.38 8.59 -13.76
CA LEU A 298 15.80 7.71 -12.67
C LEU A 298 14.71 7.66 -11.58
N HIS A 299 14.32 6.44 -11.20
CA HIS A 299 13.31 6.16 -10.17
C HIS A 299 13.49 4.74 -9.64
N THR A 300 12.92 4.44 -8.48
CA THR A 300 12.79 3.06 -8.02
C THR A 300 11.37 2.57 -8.24
N ARG A 301 11.22 1.41 -8.84
CA ARG A 301 9.95 0.73 -9.05
C ARG A 301 9.87 -0.55 -8.23
N PHE A 302 8.90 -0.64 -7.34
CA PHE A 302 8.54 -1.83 -6.60
C PHE A 302 7.44 -2.57 -7.35
N LEU A 303 7.68 -3.83 -7.66
CA LEU A 303 6.72 -4.65 -8.42
C LEU A 303 5.59 -5.15 -7.52
N PRO A 304 4.35 -5.18 -8.03
CA PRO A 304 3.23 -5.74 -7.30
C PRO A 304 3.36 -7.25 -7.17
N LEU A 305 2.83 -7.80 -6.07
CA LEU A 305 2.79 -9.25 -5.91
C LEU A 305 1.92 -9.92 -6.99
N PRO A 306 2.31 -11.10 -7.49
CA PRO A 306 1.57 -11.83 -8.52
C PRO A 306 0.13 -12.19 -8.10
N GLN A 307 -0.09 -12.40 -6.79
CA GLN A 307 -1.39 -12.66 -6.20
C GLN A 307 -1.71 -11.60 -5.15
N PRO A 308 -2.33 -10.49 -5.54
CA PRO A 308 -2.57 -9.38 -4.63
C PRO A 308 -3.63 -9.72 -3.58
N ILE A 309 -3.39 -9.23 -2.36
CA ILE A 309 -4.36 -9.26 -1.28
C ILE A 309 -5.27 -8.05 -1.46
N ARG A 310 -6.57 -8.27 -1.66
CA ARG A 310 -7.52 -7.18 -1.91
C ARG A 310 -8.69 -7.20 -0.94
N ASP A 311 -9.42 -6.11 -0.88
CA ASP A 311 -10.70 -5.96 -0.22
C ASP A 311 -10.69 -6.33 1.28
N ARG A 312 -11.51 -7.32 1.66
CA ARG A 312 -11.67 -7.74 3.05
C ARG A 312 -10.36 -8.24 3.67
N TYR A 313 -9.59 -9.04 2.95
CA TYR A 313 -8.35 -9.62 3.47
C TYR A 313 -7.28 -8.56 3.68
N PHE A 314 -7.17 -7.60 2.77
CA PHE A 314 -6.29 -6.44 2.94
C PHE A 314 -6.71 -5.61 4.16
N TRP A 315 -8.02 -5.36 4.31
CA TRP A 315 -8.56 -4.63 5.45
C TRP A 315 -8.30 -5.34 6.78
N ILE A 316 -8.51 -6.66 6.88
CA ILE A 316 -8.20 -7.44 8.09
C ILE A 316 -6.72 -7.34 8.44
N LEU A 317 -5.84 -7.47 7.46
CA LEU A 317 -4.39 -7.53 7.68
C LEU A 317 -3.78 -6.16 8.02
N HIS A 318 -4.27 -5.10 7.41
CA HIS A 318 -3.62 -3.79 7.44
C HIS A 318 -4.50 -2.66 8.00
N GLY A 319 -5.80 -2.78 7.89
CA GLY A 319 -6.75 -1.79 8.39
C GLY A 319 -6.97 -1.87 9.90
N LEU A 320 -6.96 -3.09 10.45
CA LEU A 320 -7.27 -3.33 11.86
C LEU A 320 -6.02 -3.30 12.76
N ALA A 321 -6.19 -2.75 13.97
CA ALA A 321 -5.21 -2.91 15.04
C ALA A 321 -5.50 -4.23 15.78
N PRO A 322 -4.52 -5.14 15.98
CA PRO A 322 -4.75 -6.34 16.75
C PRO A 322 -4.79 -6.04 18.24
N HIS A 323 -5.81 -6.55 18.93
CA HIS A 323 -5.99 -6.41 20.38
C HIS A 323 -5.37 -7.57 21.18
N GLY A 324 -4.90 -8.61 20.49
CA GLY A 324 -4.26 -9.76 21.10
C GLY A 324 -3.52 -10.64 20.11
N THR A 325 -3.06 -11.79 20.62
CA THR A 325 -2.32 -12.78 19.84
C THR A 325 -2.88 -14.17 20.14
N ILE A 326 -3.11 -14.95 19.10
CA ILE A 326 -3.43 -16.38 19.19
C ILE A 326 -2.22 -17.15 18.68
N TYR A 327 -1.69 -18.03 19.53
CA TYR A 327 -0.60 -18.94 19.21
C TYR A 327 -1.17 -20.23 18.66
N ILE A 328 -0.74 -20.61 17.46
CA ILE A 328 -1.23 -21.78 16.72
C ILE A 328 -0.11 -22.74 16.38
N ASP A 329 -0.43 -24.01 16.21
CA ASP A 329 0.53 -25.01 15.76
C ASP A 329 0.72 -25.02 14.23
N ALA A 330 1.74 -25.72 13.76
CA ALA A 330 2.05 -25.87 12.34
C ALA A 330 0.93 -26.60 11.55
N GLY A 331 0.12 -27.44 12.22
CA GLY A 331 -1.03 -28.13 11.61
C GLY A 331 -2.15 -27.15 11.29
N ALA A 332 -2.50 -26.29 12.26
CA ALA A 332 -3.47 -25.22 12.06
C ALA A 332 -3.03 -24.25 10.97
N HIS A 333 -1.74 -23.84 10.97
CA HIS A 333 -1.21 -22.98 9.92
C HIS A 333 -1.36 -23.61 8.53
N ARG A 334 -1.03 -24.90 8.35
CA ARG A 334 -1.22 -25.61 7.07
C ARG A 334 -2.68 -25.64 6.64
N ALA A 335 -3.59 -25.86 7.59
CA ALA A 335 -5.04 -25.85 7.31
C ALA A 335 -5.50 -24.45 6.84
N LEU A 336 -5.04 -23.38 7.50
CA LEU A 336 -5.34 -21.98 7.09
C LEU A 336 -4.80 -21.66 5.70
N VAL A 337 -3.59 -22.09 5.36
CA VAL A 337 -3.02 -21.97 3.99
C VAL A 337 -3.87 -22.73 2.98
N GLY A 338 -4.40 -23.91 3.37
CA GLY A 338 -5.36 -24.70 2.59
C GLY A 338 -6.78 -24.11 2.57
N LYS A 339 -6.95 -22.89 3.06
CA LYS A 339 -8.23 -22.14 3.10
C LYS A 339 -9.29 -22.74 4.03
N ALA A 340 -8.93 -23.38 5.11
CA ALA A 340 -9.82 -23.75 6.22
C ALA A 340 -9.99 -22.60 7.22
N GLY A 341 -10.98 -22.67 8.11
CA GLY A 341 -11.10 -21.82 9.29
C GLY A 341 -10.17 -22.28 10.42
N LEU A 342 -9.96 -21.42 11.43
CA LEU A 342 -9.18 -21.76 12.62
C LEU A 342 -10.04 -22.54 13.62
N LEU A 343 -9.74 -23.83 13.79
CA LEU A 343 -10.40 -24.67 14.78
C LEU A 343 -9.74 -24.53 16.17
N PRO A 344 -10.49 -24.72 17.28
CA PRO A 344 -9.94 -24.62 18.64
C PRO A 344 -8.80 -25.59 18.91
N VAL A 345 -8.81 -26.79 18.31
CA VAL A 345 -7.77 -27.83 18.48
C VAL A 345 -6.38 -27.35 18.04
N GLY A 346 -6.31 -26.40 17.11
CA GLY A 346 -5.07 -25.82 16.62
C GLY A 346 -4.58 -24.63 17.43
N VAL A 347 -5.34 -24.15 18.40
CA VAL A 347 -4.97 -23.04 19.29
C VAL A 347 -4.22 -23.60 20.49
N LEU A 348 -2.99 -23.10 20.70
CA LEU A 348 -2.14 -23.52 21.81
C LEU A 348 -2.20 -22.54 22.98
N ASP A 349 -2.26 -21.23 22.68
CA ASP A 349 -2.29 -20.19 23.71
C ASP A 349 -2.92 -18.91 23.19
N VAL A 350 -3.26 -17.99 24.13
CA VAL A 350 -3.88 -16.71 23.84
C VAL A 350 -3.28 -15.63 24.72
N GLU A 351 -2.96 -14.49 24.16
CA GLU A 351 -2.43 -13.33 24.86
C GLU A 351 -3.21 -12.07 24.48
N GLY A 352 -3.42 -11.17 25.47
CA GLY A 352 -4.20 -9.97 25.32
C GLY A 352 -5.66 -10.13 25.74
N ASN A 353 -6.42 -9.04 25.66
CA ASN A 353 -7.84 -9.02 26.00
C ASN A 353 -8.63 -8.45 24.82
N PHE A 354 -9.43 -9.30 24.21
CA PHE A 354 -10.23 -8.97 23.06
C PHE A 354 -11.61 -9.65 23.12
N ALA A 355 -12.58 -8.99 22.52
CA ALA A 355 -13.95 -9.48 22.37
C ALA A 355 -14.18 -10.19 21.05
N GLN A 356 -15.37 -10.77 20.89
CA GLN A 356 -15.85 -11.31 19.63
C GLN A 356 -15.79 -10.23 18.51
N GLN A 357 -15.42 -10.64 17.29
CA GLN A 357 -15.24 -9.79 16.10
C GLN A 357 -14.09 -8.76 16.22
N GLU A 358 -13.22 -8.87 17.19
CA GLU A 358 -11.98 -8.10 17.25
C GLU A 358 -10.83 -8.79 16.52
N SER A 359 -9.85 -7.99 16.10
CA SER A 359 -8.69 -8.45 15.36
C SER A 359 -7.61 -8.97 16.29
N VAL A 360 -7.01 -10.09 15.93
CA VAL A 360 -5.88 -10.71 16.63
C VAL A 360 -4.76 -11.08 15.67
N ARG A 361 -3.53 -11.12 16.17
CA ARG A 361 -2.40 -11.70 15.45
C ARG A 361 -2.45 -13.23 15.52
N LEU A 362 -2.10 -13.89 14.45
CA LEU A 362 -1.87 -15.33 14.39
C LEU A 362 -0.36 -15.59 14.35
N VAL A 363 0.13 -16.29 15.36
CA VAL A 363 1.55 -16.59 15.52
C VAL A 363 1.75 -18.10 15.56
N VAL A 364 2.55 -18.64 14.66
CA VAL A 364 2.93 -20.05 14.64
C VAL A 364 4.06 -20.29 15.61
N VAL A 365 3.91 -21.33 16.44
CA VAL A 365 4.89 -21.77 17.42
C VAL A 365 5.04 -23.32 17.37
N GLU A 366 6.13 -23.84 17.94
CA GLU A 366 6.34 -25.26 18.05
C GLU A 366 5.57 -25.83 19.26
N ARG A 367 4.75 -26.87 19.01
CA ARG A 367 3.95 -27.52 20.04
C ARG A 367 4.80 -28.45 20.89
N ARG A 368 4.71 -28.31 22.22
CA ARG A 368 5.29 -29.26 23.18
C ARG A 368 4.30 -30.38 23.52
N SER A 369 4.85 -31.56 23.83
CA SER A 369 4.08 -32.69 24.32
C SER A 369 3.72 -32.55 25.81
N GLU A 370 4.57 -31.85 26.58
CA GLU A 370 4.40 -31.58 28.01
C GLU A 370 4.54 -30.08 28.28
N PRO A 371 3.85 -29.56 29.31
CA PRO A 371 3.98 -28.16 29.71
C PRO A 371 5.43 -27.83 30.10
N GLY A 372 5.96 -26.72 29.60
CA GLY A 372 7.26 -26.19 30.00
C GLY A 372 7.27 -25.66 31.41
N PRO A 373 8.43 -25.18 31.91
CA PRO A 373 8.56 -24.57 33.24
C PRO A 373 7.67 -23.34 33.44
N ASP A 374 7.27 -22.69 32.35
CA ASP A 374 6.37 -21.55 32.29
C ASP A 374 4.88 -21.94 32.15
N GLY A 375 4.59 -23.25 32.18
CA GLY A 375 3.24 -23.79 32.00
C GLY A 375 2.72 -23.75 30.57
N LYS A 376 3.53 -23.33 29.60
CA LYS A 376 3.12 -23.22 28.19
C LYS A 376 3.30 -24.57 27.47
N LEU A 377 2.36 -24.88 26.59
CA LEU A 377 2.39 -26.06 25.71
C LEU A 377 3.09 -25.79 24.37
N TRP A 378 3.92 -24.76 24.32
CA TRP A 378 4.67 -24.36 23.12
C TRP A 378 6.04 -23.79 23.44
N GLU A 379 6.95 -23.77 22.45
CA GLU A 379 8.30 -23.24 22.55
C GLU A 379 8.75 -22.56 21.27
N GLY A 380 9.93 -21.96 21.33
CA GLY A 380 10.60 -21.31 20.19
C GLY A 380 10.13 -19.88 19.93
N PRO A 381 10.79 -19.19 19.00
CA PRO A 381 10.39 -17.86 18.56
C PRO A 381 9.10 -17.97 17.74
N GLY A 382 8.04 -17.26 18.15
CA GLY A 382 6.81 -17.18 17.39
C GLY A 382 6.98 -16.44 16.05
N ILE A 383 6.39 -16.97 15.00
CA ILE A 383 6.37 -16.32 13.67
C ILE A 383 4.96 -15.82 13.40
N GLU A 384 4.78 -14.49 13.26
CA GLU A 384 3.50 -13.93 12.82
C GLU A 384 3.22 -14.36 11.38
N VAL A 385 2.09 -15.03 11.18
CA VAL A 385 1.67 -15.57 9.87
C VAL A 385 0.45 -14.88 9.30
N GLY A 386 -0.23 -14.03 10.08
CA GLY A 386 -1.43 -13.34 9.64
C GLY A 386 -2.23 -12.73 10.76
N ARG A 387 -3.44 -12.32 10.42
CA ARG A 387 -4.43 -11.78 11.36
C ARG A 387 -5.80 -12.39 11.13
N ALA A 388 -6.61 -12.38 12.18
CA ALA A 388 -7.98 -12.91 12.12
C ALA A 388 -8.95 -12.01 12.91
N LEU A 389 -10.21 -12.00 12.48
CA LEU A 389 -11.35 -11.59 13.31
C LEU A 389 -11.90 -12.83 13.99
N VAL A 390 -11.99 -12.80 15.31
CA VAL A 390 -12.37 -13.98 16.10
C VAL A 390 -13.87 -14.05 16.37
N ASN A 391 -14.39 -15.27 16.49
CA ASN A 391 -15.79 -15.52 16.81
C ASN A 391 -16.06 -15.60 18.31
N TYR A 392 -15.02 -15.69 19.13
CA TYR A 392 -15.08 -15.82 20.58
C TYR A 392 -14.10 -14.85 21.25
N GLY A 393 -14.42 -14.37 22.42
CA GLY A 393 -13.53 -13.52 23.21
C GLY A 393 -12.40 -14.29 23.90
N THR A 394 -11.41 -13.57 24.43
CA THR A 394 -10.24 -14.15 25.14
C THR A 394 -10.65 -15.21 26.19
N PRO A 395 -11.60 -14.96 27.12
CA PRO A 395 -11.94 -15.94 28.16
C PRO A 395 -12.54 -17.24 27.60
N GLU A 396 -13.26 -17.14 26.50
CA GLU A 396 -13.91 -18.26 25.84
C GLU A 396 -12.89 -19.10 25.09
N ILE A 397 -11.99 -18.46 24.33
CA ILE A 397 -10.93 -19.15 23.59
C ILE A 397 -9.98 -19.88 24.53
N ILE A 398 -9.65 -19.31 25.70
CA ILE A 398 -8.85 -19.98 26.73
C ILE A 398 -9.49 -21.27 27.19
N ARG A 399 -10.84 -21.32 27.28
CA ARG A 399 -11.57 -22.52 27.71
C ARG A 399 -11.66 -23.60 26.64
N ILE A 400 -11.80 -23.21 25.37
CA ILE A 400 -11.99 -24.14 24.26
C ILE A 400 -10.69 -24.53 23.54
N ARG A 401 -9.56 -23.84 23.80
CA ARG A 401 -8.26 -24.13 23.16
C ARG A 401 -7.87 -25.60 23.35
N GLY A 402 -7.38 -26.21 22.29
CA GLY A 402 -6.95 -27.61 22.29
C GLY A 402 -8.09 -28.65 22.21
N HIS A 403 -9.34 -28.21 22.36
CA HIS A 403 -10.53 -29.08 22.28
C HIS A 403 -11.02 -29.19 20.82
N ARG A 404 -11.84 -30.23 20.57
CA ARG A 404 -12.51 -30.39 19.28
C ARG A 404 -13.71 -29.43 19.18
N SER A 405 -14.06 -29.00 17.98
CA SER A 405 -15.19 -28.08 17.75
C SER A 405 -16.53 -28.61 18.31
N ARG A 406 -16.73 -29.93 18.29
CA ARG A 406 -17.94 -30.58 18.87
C ARG A 406 -18.09 -30.40 20.39
N GLU A 407 -17.02 -30.08 21.08
CA GLU A 407 -16.98 -29.90 22.53
C GLU A 407 -17.28 -28.49 22.96
N ILE A 408 -17.28 -27.49 22.03
CA ILE A 408 -17.49 -26.06 22.31
C ILE A 408 -18.80 -25.87 23.09
N GLU A 409 -19.91 -26.41 22.60
CA GLU A 409 -21.23 -26.25 23.24
C GLU A 409 -21.23 -26.82 24.67
N THR A 410 -20.57 -27.95 24.87
CA THR A 410 -20.45 -28.57 26.20
C THR A 410 -19.60 -27.72 27.15
N ILE A 411 -18.55 -27.08 26.67
CA ILE A 411 -17.59 -26.30 27.47
C ILE A 411 -18.13 -24.90 27.78
N LEU A 412 -18.75 -24.23 26.79
CA LEU A 412 -19.21 -22.85 26.92
C LEU A 412 -20.70 -22.76 27.33
N GLY A 413 -21.51 -23.79 27.02
CA GLY A 413 -22.95 -23.74 27.12
C GLY A 413 -23.66 -23.24 25.87
N TYR A 414 -22.91 -22.86 24.84
CA TYR A 414 -23.39 -22.43 23.52
C TYR A 414 -22.27 -22.58 22.48
N ALA A 415 -22.64 -22.54 21.19
CA ALA A 415 -21.68 -22.58 20.08
C ALA A 415 -22.17 -21.62 18.96
N ASP A 416 -21.57 -20.44 18.85
CA ASP A 416 -21.87 -19.47 17.79
C ASP A 416 -21.22 -19.89 16.46
N SER A 417 -20.09 -20.59 16.51
CA SER A 417 -19.36 -21.12 15.36
C SER A 417 -18.54 -22.35 15.76
N GLU A 418 -18.27 -23.24 14.80
CA GLU A 418 -17.32 -24.34 14.95
C GLU A 418 -15.85 -23.85 14.96
N TYR A 419 -15.61 -22.62 14.52
CA TYR A 419 -14.29 -22.03 14.34
C TYR A 419 -14.03 -20.93 15.37
N VAL A 420 -12.80 -20.83 15.83
CA VAL A 420 -12.29 -19.65 16.55
C VAL A 420 -12.28 -18.43 15.63
N ALA A 421 -11.96 -18.66 14.36
CA ALA A 421 -12.10 -17.66 13.30
C ALA A 421 -12.50 -18.36 11.99
N ASP A 422 -13.54 -17.85 11.35
CA ASP A 422 -14.00 -18.37 10.07
C ASP A 422 -12.99 -18.08 8.97
N ARG A 423 -12.99 -18.92 7.93
CA ARG A 423 -12.10 -18.77 6.78
C ARG A 423 -12.08 -17.35 6.19
N GLU A 424 -13.25 -16.74 6.07
CA GLU A 424 -13.40 -15.39 5.50
C GLU A 424 -12.86 -14.29 6.40
N ASN A 425 -12.65 -14.62 7.67
CA ASN A 425 -12.15 -13.74 8.72
C ASN A 425 -10.64 -13.90 8.98
N VAL A 426 -9.95 -14.77 8.23
CA VAL A 426 -8.51 -14.97 8.35
C VAL A 426 -7.79 -14.44 7.12
N SER A 427 -6.80 -13.59 7.35
CA SER A 427 -5.88 -13.07 6.32
C SER A 427 -4.44 -13.42 6.69
N LEU A 428 -3.77 -14.16 5.82
CA LEU A 428 -2.39 -14.60 6.03
C LEU A 428 -1.42 -13.63 5.36
N LEU A 429 -0.27 -13.45 6.00
CA LEU A 429 0.90 -12.84 5.39
C LEU A 429 1.43 -13.82 4.35
N LEU A 430 1.53 -13.39 3.09
CA LEU A 430 2.14 -14.20 2.06
C LEU A 430 3.61 -14.41 2.42
N LYS A 431 3.98 -15.62 2.82
CA LYS A 431 5.39 -16.01 2.85
C LYS A 431 5.87 -16.16 1.41
N GLU A 432 6.78 -15.31 1.00
CA GLU A 432 7.62 -15.56 -0.15
C GLU A 432 8.52 -16.74 0.19
N SER A 433 8.16 -17.90 -0.30
CA SER A 433 9.04 -18.97 -0.76
C SER A 433 8.20 -20.17 -1.19
N ARG A 434 7.96 -20.26 -2.50
CA ARG A 434 7.85 -21.59 -3.08
C ARG A 434 9.26 -22.19 -3.01
N PRO A 435 9.44 -23.43 -2.53
CA PRO A 435 10.67 -24.15 -2.79
C PRO A 435 10.83 -24.18 -4.32
N VAL A 436 11.97 -23.71 -4.80
CA VAL A 436 12.37 -23.85 -6.20
C VAL A 436 12.25 -25.33 -6.50
N THR A 437 11.33 -25.72 -7.38
CA THR A 437 11.26 -27.07 -7.91
C THR A 437 12.63 -27.33 -8.52
N PRO A 438 13.38 -28.37 -8.10
CA PRO A 438 14.66 -28.64 -8.71
C PRO A 438 14.40 -28.84 -10.21
N VAL A 439 15.10 -28.08 -11.03
CA VAL A 439 15.16 -28.30 -12.47
C VAL A 439 15.72 -29.71 -12.64
N LEU A 440 14.90 -30.64 -13.14
CA LEU A 440 15.36 -31.94 -13.58
C LEU A 440 16.37 -31.66 -14.72
N GLU A 441 17.66 -31.75 -14.40
CA GLU A 441 18.69 -31.86 -15.40
C GLU A 441 18.37 -33.09 -16.25
N MET A 442 17.96 -32.86 -17.48
CA MET A 442 17.91 -33.94 -18.48
C MET A 442 19.33 -34.37 -18.74
N VAL A 443 19.71 -35.51 -18.18
CA VAL A 443 20.94 -36.21 -18.51
C VAL A 443 20.82 -36.62 -19.98
N ASN A 444 21.52 -35.93 -20.84
CA ASN A 444 21.75 -36.36 -22.23
C ASN A 444 22.73 -37.55 -22.16
N GLU A 445 22.22 -38.75 -22.12
CA GLU A 445 22.99 -39.94 -22.52
C GLU A 445 23.16 -39.91 -24.03
N SER A 446 24.22 -39.27 -24.51
CA SER A 446 24.74 -39.52 -25.84
C SER A 446 25.61 -40.77 -25.80
N GLY A 447 25.03 -41.91 -26.15
CA GLY A 447 25.75 -43.14 -26.40
C GLY A 447 26.73 -42.98 -27.54
N GLY A 448 28.03 -42.99 -27.19
CA GLY A 448 29.12 -43.20 -28.15
C GLY A 448 29.39 -44.67 -28.31
N SER A 449 28.85 -45.27 -29.36
CA SER A 449 29.27 -46.57 -29.87
C SER A 449 30.61 -46.38 -30.60
N THR A 450 31.66 -47.01 -30.11
CA THR A 450 32.89 -47.18 -30.91
C THR A 450 33.06 -48.66 -31.17
N VAL A 451 32.93 -49.02 -32.44
CA VAL A 451 33.34 -50.29 -33.03
C VAL A 451 34.80 -50.17 -33.41
N ALA A 452 35.63 -51.06 -32.93
CA ALA A 452 36.68 -51.78 -33.62
C ALA A 452 37.35 -52.76 -32.67
#